data_3ac6e8e305e36003cf017ba824027651
#
_entry.id   3ac6e8e305e36003cf017ba824027651
#
_cell.length_a   1.000
_cell.length_b   1.000
_cell.length_c   1.000
_cell.angle_alpha   90.00
_cell.angle_beta   90.00
_cell.angle_gamma   90.00
#
_symmetry.space_group_name_H-M   'P 1'
#
loop_
_entity.id
_entity.type
_entity.pdbx_description
1 polymer ?
#
loop_
_entity_poly.entity_id
_entity_poly.type
_entity_poly.pdbx_seq_one_letter_code
_entity_poly.pdbx_strand_id
1 'polypeptide(L)'
;MLSGLTTANASRQNLARAAVEGILCGLADAMDHLIAAGVRPQRVLLTGGGARFAAVRAIAPGILGTAVVVPEAAEYVAIGAARQAAWALAPGSGPPPWPEPRSDRYQGEPVPWVRERYAALRDATGI
;
A
#
# COMPACT_ATOMS: atom_id res chain seq x y z
N MET A 1 -10.04 -14.20 -7.13
CA MET A 1 -11.42 -14.33 -7.65
C MET A 1 -11.89 -12.98 -8.17
N LEU A 2 -12.73 -12.95 -9.21
CA LEU A 2 -13.43 -11.76 -9.72
C LEU A 2 -14.95 -11.99 -9.55
N SER A 3 -15.66 -10.98 -9.06
CA SER A 3 -17.10 -11.05 -8.80
C SER A 3 -17.83 -9.84 -9.40
N GLY A 4 -19.13 -9.99 -9.69
CA GLY A 4 -19.96 -8.90 -10.18
C GLY A 4 -19.73 -8.51 -11.66
N LEU A 5 -19.08 -9.36 -12.45
CA LEU A 5 -18.91 -9.15 -13.86
C LEU A 5 -20.25 -9.31 -14.60
N THR A 6 -20.50 -8.37 -15.50
CA THR A 6 -21.63 -8.36 -16.42
C THR A 6 -21.12 -8.02 -17.83
N THR A 7 -21.93 -8.22 -18.84
CA THR A 7 -21.60 -7.80 -20.21
C THR A 7 -21.40 -6.28 -20.34
N ALA A 8 -21.99 -5.50 -19.45
CA ALA A 8 -21.88 -4.05 -19.44
C ALA A 8 -20.59 -3.53 -18.79
N ASN A 9 -19.99 -4.28 -17.86
CA ASN A 9 -18.81 -3.82 -17.09
C ASN A 9 -17.53 -4.64 -17.35
N ALA A 10 -17.56 -5.69 -18.13
CA ALA A 10 -16.41 -6.54 -18.45
C ALA A 10 -15.46 -5.89 -19.46
N SER A 11 -14.91 -4.73 -19.13
CA SER A 11 -13.90 -4.03 -19.94
C SER A 11 -12.49 -4.28 -19.40
N ARG A 12 -11.46 -4.12 -20.26
CA ARG A 12 -10.06 -4.23 -19.84
C ARG A 12 -9.72 -3.25 -18.72
N GLN A 13 -10.25 -2.04 -18.78
CA GLN A 13 -10.03 -0.99 -17.79
C GLN A 13 -10.61 -1.38 -16.43
N ASN A 14 -11.83 -1.89 -16.41
CA ASN A 14 -12.49 -2.31 -15.18
C ASN A 14 -11.80 -3.54 -14.56
N LEU A 15 -11.35 -4.48 -15.40
CA LEU A 15 -10.60 -5.64 -14.91
C LEU A 15 -9.24 -5.23 -14.30
N ALA A 16 -8.51 -4.34 -14.97
CA ALA A 16 -7.25 -3.82 -14.46
C ALA A 16 -7.46 -3.03 -13.15
N ARG A 17 -8.49 -2.20 -13.09
CA ARG A 17 -8.84 -1.45 -11.89
C ARG A 17 -9.21 -2.39 -10.73
N ALA A 18 -10.04 -3.39 -10.98
CA ALA A 18 -10.43 -4.37 -9.97
C ALA A 18 -9.22 -5.15 -9.41
N ALA A 19 -8.25 -5.49 -10.26
CA ALA A 19 -7.02 -6.14 -9.82
C ALA A 19 -6.20 -5.24 -8.88
N VAL A 20 -6.05 -3.95 -9.21
CA VAL A 20 -5.34 -2.98 -8.35
C VAL A 20 -6.10 -2.77 -7.03
N GLU A 21 -7.41 -2.56 -7.09
CA GLU A 21 -8.26 -2.37 -5.91
C GLU A 21 -8.21 -3.59 -4.99
N GLY A 22 -8.25 -4.81 -5.53
CA GLY A 22 -8.16 -6.05 -4.75
C GLY A 22 -6.84 -6.18 -3.98
N ILE A 23 -5.70 -5.87 -4.61
CA ILE A 23 -4.40 -5.87 -3.94
C ILE A 23 -4.37 -4.81 -2.82
N LEU A 24 -4.86 -3.61 -3.11
CA LEU A 24 -4.88 -2.52 -2.14
C LEU A 24 -5.84 -2.80 -0.96
N CYS A 25 -6.97 -3.46 -1.21
CA CYS A 25 -7.88 -3.90 -0.15
C CYS A 25 -7.21 -4.92 0.78
N GLY A 26 -6.47 -5.89 0.24
CA GLY A 26 -5.70 -6.83 1.07
C GLY A 26 -4.64 -6.13 1.93
N LEU A 27 -3.97 -5.10 1.41
CA LEU A 27 -3.04 -4.28 2.19
C LEU A 27 -3.77 -3.46 3.26
N ALA A 28 -4.96 -2.94 2.95
CA ALA A 28 -5.78 -2.23 3.90
C ALA A 28 -6.25 -3.13 5.05
N ASP A 29 -6.62 -4.36 4.77
CA ASP A 29 -6.97 -5.35 5.80
C ASP A 29 -5.78 -5.63 6.73
N ALA A 30 -4.58 -5.82 6.16
CA ALA A 30 -3.36 -5.99 6.96
C ALA A 30 -3.08 -4.77 7.84
N MET A 31 -3.30 -3.56 7.33
CA MET A 31 -3.16 -2.33 8.11
C MET A 31 -4.18 -2.26 9.25
N ASP A 32 -5.43 -2.66 9.01
CA ASP A 32 -6.47 -2.71 10.06
C ASP A 32 -6.11 -3.69 11.18
N HIS A 33 -5.55 -4.85 10.86
CA HIS A 33 -5.05 -5.78 11.87
C HIS A 33 -3.94 -5.17 12.74
N LEU A 34 -3.02 -4.42 12.13
CA LEU A 34 -1.98 -3.71 12.89
C LEU A 34 -2.58 -2.63 13.80
N ILE A 35 -3.56 -1.88 13.29
CA ILE A 35 -4.26 -0.85 14.08
C ILE A 35 -5.03 -1.50 15.25
N ALA A 36 -5.71 -2.61 15.00
CA ALA A 36 -6.41 -3.36 16.03
C ALA A 36 -5.45 -3.91 17.11
N ALA A 37 -4.22 -4.24 16.72
CA ALA A 37 -3.14 -4.63 17.64
C ALA A 37 -2.49 -3.44 18.38
N GLY A 38 -3.02 -2.22 18.22
CA GLY A 38 -2.55 -1.02 18.93
C GLY A 38 -1.51 -0.19 18.18
N VAL A 39 -1.12 -0.56 16.98
CA VAL A 39 -0.22 0.25 16.14
C VAL A 39 -0.94 1.52 15.68
N ARG A 40 -0.28 2.66 15.77
CA ARG A 40 -0.78 3.94 15.27
C ARG A 40 0.08 4.42 14.11
N PRO A 41 -0.27 4.10 12.86
CA PRO A 41 0.50 4.53 11.69
C PRO A 41 0.55 6.06 11.62
N GLN A 42 1.74 6.63 11.54
CA GLN A 42 1.91 8.08 11.36
C GLN A 42 1.95 8.46 9.88
N ARG A 43 2.36 7.53 9.04
CA ARG A 43 2.41 7.69 7.57
C ARG A 43 2.35 6.33 6.90
N VAL A 44 1.84 6.30 5.69
CA VAL A 44 1.86 5.11 4.83
C VAL A 44 2.85 5.35 3.69
N LEU A 45 3.85 4.49 3.61
CA LEU A 45 4.84 4.50 2.52
C LEU A 45 4.47 3.42 1.52
N LEU A 46 4.31 3.80 0.26
CA LEU A 46 4.08 2.87 -0.84
C LEU A 46 5.39 2.67 -1.61
N THR A 47 5.99 1.49 -1.49
CA THR A 47 7.28 1.15 -2.09
C THR A 47 7.19 -0.10 -2.94
N GLY A 48 8.25 -0.40 -3.69
CA GLY A 48 8.33 -1.59 -4.52
C GLY A 48 7.84 -1.38 -5.95
N GLY A 49 7.83 -2.46 -6.73
CA GLY A 49 7.50 -2.40 -8.17
C GLY A 49 6.11 -1.88 -8.48
N GLY A 50 5.12 -2.24 -7.65
CA GLY A 50 3.74 -1.77 -7.78
C GLY A 50 3.58 -0.25 -7.66
N ALA A 51 4.40 0.39 -6.83
CA ALA A 51 4.39 1.84 -6.64
C ALA A 51 4.82 2.64 -7.88
N ARG A 52 5.43 2.00 -8.87
CA ARG A 52 5.81 2.62 -10.15
C ARG A 52 4.61 2.90 -11.06
N PHE A 53 3.50 2.18 -10.88
CA PHE A 53 2.31 2.34 -11.71
C PHE A 53 1.48 3.54 -11.24
N ALA A 54 1.21 4.47 -12.16
CA ALA A 54 0.41 5.66 -11.88
C ALA A 54 -0.98 5.31 -11.33
N ALA A 55 -1.62 4.25 -11.85
CA ALA A 55 -2.91 3.78 -11.38
C ALA A 55 -2.87 3.36 -9.89
N VAL A 56 -1.83 2.66 -9.46
CA VAL A 56 -1.68 2.25 -8.06
C VAL A 56 -1.56 3.47 -7.15
N ARG A 57 -0.73 4.45 -7.53
CA ARG A 57 -0.55 5.70 -6.77
C ARG A 57 -1.83 6.52 -6.68
N ALA A 58 -2.61 6.56 -7.77
CA ALA A 58 -3.86 7.29 -7.81
C ALA A 58 -4.99 6.64 -7.00
N ILE A 59 -5.05 5.30 -6.97
CA ILE A 59 -6.13 4.54 -6.33
C ILE A 59 -5.84 4.33 -4.83
N ALA A 60 -4.57 4.15 -4.45
CA ALA A 60 -4.18 3.76 -3.09
C ALA A 60 -4.73 4.68 -1.99
N PRO A 61 -4.70 6.02 -2.09
CA PRO A 61 -5.21 6.88 -1.02
C PRO A 61 -6.70 6.66 -0.75
N GLY A 62 -7.50 6.47 -1.79
CA GLY A 62 -8.94 6.23 -1.67
C GLY A 62 -9.28 4.91 -0.98
N ILE A 63 -8.54 3.85 -1.28
CA ILE A 63 -8.74 2.53 -0.66
C ILE A 63 -8.20 2.50 0.77
N LEU A 64 -7.02 3.07 1.01
CA LEU A 64 -6.39 3.08 2.34
C LEU A 64 -7.02 4.12 3.29
N GLY A 65 -7.85 5.03 2.78
CA GLY A 65 -8.50 6.07 3.56
C GLY A 65 -7.54 7.12 4.14
N THR A 66 -6.31 7.18 3.63
CA THR A 66 -5.28 8.10 4.08
C THR A 66 -4.32 8.46 2.94
N ALA A 67 -3.63 9.59 3.10
CA ALA A 67 -2.60 9.96 2.15
C ALA A 67 -1.45 8.93 2.14
N VAL A 68 -0.92 8.66 0.94
CA VAL A 68 0.25 7.80 0.77
C VAL A 68 1.45 8.61 0.30
N VAL A 69 2.62 8.24 0.77
CA VAL A 69 3.89 8.81 0.38
C VAL A 69 4.63 7.79 -0.48
N VAL A 70 5.04 8.19 -1.67
CA VAL A 70 5.77 7.35 -2.62
C VAL A 70 7.18 7.90 -2.76
N PRO A 71 8.17 7.29 -2.12
CA PRO A 71 9.54 7.70 -2.28
C PRO A 71 10.07 7.34 -3.67
N GLU A 72 11.11 8.08 -4.12
CA GLU A 72 11.81 7.80 -5.36
C GLU A 72 12.20 6.33 -5.46
N ALA A 73 12.13 5.76 -6.67
CA ALA A 73 12.36 4.33 -6.86
C ALA A 73 13.80 3.94 -6.49
N ALA A 74 13.92 3.02 -5.53
CA ALA A 74 15.21 2.49 -5.07
C ALA A 74 15.01 1.09 -4.45
N GLU A 75 16.12 0.41 -4.20
CA GLU A 75 16.14 -0.91 -3.56
C GLU A 75 16.08 -0.78 -2.03
N TYR A 76 14.92 -0.38 -1.50
CA TYR A 76 14.75 -0.03 -0.09
C TYR A 76 15.08 -1.16 0.89
N VAL A 77 14.89 -2.41 0.50
CA VAL A 77 15.27 -3.57 1.33
C VAL A 77 16.79 -3.63 1.47
N ALA A 78 17.53 -3.48 0.36
CA ALA A 78 18.99 -3.46 0.37
C ALA A 78 19.55 -2.24 1.14
N ILE A 79 18.94 -1.07 0.94
CA ILE A 79 19.29 0.15 1.67
C ILE A 79 19.06 -0.04 3.18
N GLY A 80 17.95 -0.66 3.57
CA GLY A 80 17.65 -0.97 4.96
C GLY A 80 18.68 -1.91 5.59
N ALA A 81 19.07 -2.96 4.87
CA ALA A 81 20.11 -3.90 5.30
C ALA A 81 21.48 -3.20 5.45
N ALA A 82 21.85 -2.36 4.48
CA ALA A 82 23.10 -1.58 4.56
C ALA A 82 23.11 -0.63 5.75
N ARG A 83 21.96 0.00 6.04
CA ARG A 83 21.80 0.88 7.22
C ARG A 83 21.95 0.12 8.53
N GLN A 84 21.40 -1.09 8.63
CA GLN A 84 21.56 -1.97 9.79
C GLN A 84 23.03 -2.37 9.98
N ALA A 85 23.73 -2.74 8.89
CA ALA A 85 25.14 -3.09 8.94
C ALA A 85 26.00 -1.89 9.39
N ALA A 86 25.73 -0.70 8.82
CA ALA A 86 26.43 0.52 9.23
C ALA A 86 26.21 0.85 10.72
N TRP A 87 25.00 0.64 11.22
CA TRP A 87 24.70 0.83 12.65
C TRP A 87 25.46 -0.15 13.54
N ALA A 88 25.56 -1.41 13.15
CA ALA A 88 26.30 -2.42 13.90
C ALA A 88 27.80 -2.12 13.97
N LEU A 89 28.37 -1.48 12.93
CA LEU A 89 29.79 -1.11 12.87
C LEU A 89 30.12 0.21 13.58
N ALA A 90 29.15 1.08 13.74
CA ALA A 90 29.31 2.39 14.41
C ALA A 90 28.51 2.41 15.71
N PRO A 91 29.04 1.85 16.81
CA PRO A 91 28.35 1.78 18.09
C PRO A 91 28.09 3.20 18.61
N GLY A 92 26.85 3.58 18.60
CA GLY A 92 26.33 4.84 19.12
C GLY A 92 24.95 4.62 19.71
N SER A 93 24.34 5.66 20.27
CA SER A 93 23.02 5.59 20.92
C SER A 93 21.83 5.41 19.96
N GLY A 94 22.06 5.33 18.66
CA GLY A 94 21.01 5.19 17.67
C GLY A 94 21.55 4.91 16.25
N PRO A 95 20.64 4.70 15.27
CA PRO A 95 21.03 4.45 13.91
C PRO A 95 21.75 5.67 13.30
N PRO A 96 22.75 5.46 12.42
CA PRO A 96 23.47 6.55 11.78
C PRO A 96 22.49 7.40 10.92
N PRO A 97 22.77 8.70 10.77
CA PRO A 97 21.97 9.55 9.89
C PRO A 97 22.03 8.99 8.47
N TRP A 98 20.88 9.00 7.78
CA TRP A 98 20.74 8.52 6.41
C TRP A 98 19.93 9.53 5.60
N PRO A 99 20.36 9.88 4.38
CA PRO A 99 19.59 10.81 3.54
C PRO A 99 18.16 10.31 3.32
N GLU A 100 17.18 11.20 3.51
CA GLU A 100 15.81 10.88 3.17
C GLU A 100 15.63 10.97 1.65
N PRO A 101 14.98 9.97 1.03
CA PRO A 101 14.70 10.01 -0.41
C PRO A 101 13.69 11.11 -0.73
N ARG A 102 13.78 11.68 -1.92
CA ARG A 102 12.70 12.49 -2.48
C ARG A 102 11.42 11.65 -2.50
N SER A 103 10.30 12.27 -2.18
CA SER A 103 9.04 11.55 -2.06
C SER A 103 7.88 12.42 -2.56
N ASP A 104 6.97 11.80 -3.30
CA ASP A 104 5.73 12.42 -3.72
C ASP A 104 4.60 12.00 -2.76
N ARG A 105 3.69 12.92 -2.49
CA ARG A 105 2.50 12.66 -1.67
C ARG A 105 1.26 12.60 -2.54
N TYR A 106 0.51 11.51 -2.41
CA TYR A 106 -0.75 11.29 -3.10
C TYR A 106 -1.91 11.34 -2.11
N GLN A 107 -2.99 12.00 -2.49
CA GLN A 107 -4.22 12.10 -1.72
C GLN A 107 -5.40 11.74 -2.63
N GLY A 108 -6.51 11.31 -2.04
CA GLY A 108 -7.72 10.98 -2.77
C GLY A 108 -8.91 10.87 -1.82
N GLU A 109 -10.10 11.04 -2.36
CA GLU A 109 -11.33 10.86 -1.60
C GLU A 109 -11.48 9.38 -1.21
N PRO A 110 -11.81 9.08 0.06
CA PRO A 110 -12.05 7.71 0.50
C PRO A 110 -13.19 7.05 -0.28
N VAL A 111 -12.99 5.78 -0.63
CA VAL A 111 -13.98 4.95 -1.35
C VAL A 111 -14.34 3.71 -0.52
N PRO A 112 -14.99 3.86 0.64
CA PRO A 112 -15.22 2.78 1.60
C PRO A 112 -16.03 1.63 1.01
N TRP A 113 -16.96 1.91 0.10
CA TRP A 113 -17.79 0.91 -0.57
C TRP A 113 -16.99 -0.17 -1.32
N VAL A 114 -15.78 0.15 -1.82
CA VAL A 114 -14.91 -0.84 -2.46
C VAL A 114 -14.41 -1.85 -1.44
N ARG A 115 -13.98 -1.37 -0.27
CA ARG A 115 -13.54 -2.24 0.83
C ARG A 115 -14.66 -3.09 1.39
N GLU A 116 -15.85 -2.53 1.53
CA GLU A 116 -17.05 -3.24 1.99
C GLU A 116 -17.39 -4.41 1.05
N ARG A 117 -17.37 -4.16 -0.27
CA ARG A 117 -17.59 -5.22 -1.27
C ARG A 117 -16.49 -6.28 -1.28
N TYR A 118 -15.24 -5.86 -1.11
CA TYR A 118 -14.12 -6.76 -0.99
C TYR A 118 -14.26 -7.66 0.25
N ALA A 119 -14.57 -7.08 1.40
CA ALA A 119 -14.77 -7.83 2.64
C ALA A 119 -15.91 -8.84 2.52
N ALA A 120 -17.06 -8.42 1.99
CA ALA A 120 -18.19 -9.33 1.75
C ALA A 120 -17.82 -10.51 0.85
N LEU A 121 -17.02 -10.29 -0.20
CA LEU A 121 -16.56 -11.34 -1.09
C LEU A 121 -15.55 -12.28 -0.40
N ARG A 122 -14.57 -11.72 0.32
CA ARG A 122 -13.58 -12.48 1.09
C ARG A 122 -14.28 -13.39 2.10
N ASP A 123 -15.20 -12.84 2.88
CA ASP A 123 -15.92 -13.59 3.94
C ASP A 123 -16.80 -14.70 3.37
N ALA A 124 -17.44 -14.46 2.21
CA ALA A 124 -18.24 -15.46 1.52
C ALA A 124 -17.40 -16.60 0.90
N THR A 125 -16.11 -16.41 0.68
CA THR A 125 -15.23 -17.36 -0.01
C THR A 125 -14.21 -18.03 0.91
N GLY A 126 -14.11 -17.59 2.16
CA GLY A 126 -13.19 -18.16 3.15
C GLY A 126 -11.71 -17.97 2.83
N ILE A 127 -11.37 -16.91 2.07
CA ILE A 127 -9.98 -16.56 1.69
C ILE A 127 -9.38 -15.61 2.73
#